data_8205cf53fc75e42ef480789cfe96d9e8
#
_entry.id   8205cf53fc75e42ef480789cfe96d9e8
#
_cell.length_a   1.000
_cell.length_b   1.000
_cell.length_c   1.000
_cell.angle_alpha   90.00
_cell.angle_beta   90.00
_cell.angle_gamma   90.00
#
_symmetry.space_group_name_H-M   'P 1'
#
loop_
_entity.id
_entity.type
_entity.pdbx_description
1 polymer ?
#
loop_
_entity_poly.entity_id
_entity_poly.type
_entity_poly.pdbx_seq_one_letter_code
_entity_poly.pdbx_strand_id
1 'polypeptide(L)'
;MTRISGDFRRTDGMVKPMHGVGNAPLLGTDDKLFHFLGEAGIPFSRLHDTGGRYGGGCFVDIPNVFRNWDADPDREDSYDFAFTDWLITNLEQQG
;
A
#
# COMPACT_ATOMS: atom_id res chain seq x y z
N MET A 1 10.33 4.48 -43.48
CA MET A 1 10.98 4.41 -42.17
C MET A 1 10.53 5.61 -41.32
N THR A 2 9.87 5.40 -40.21
CA THR A 2 9.39 6.49 -39.34
C THR A 2 10.55 6.97 -38.47
N ARG A 3 10.87 8.25 -38.54
CA ARG A 3 11.94 8.86 -37.73
C ARG A 3 11.33 9.56 -36.51
N ILE A 4 11.77 9.20 -35.31
CA ILE A 4 11.42 9.87 -34.08
C ILE A 4 12.63 10.72 -33.64
N SER A 5 12.39 11.98 -33.28
CA SER A 5 13.43 12.87 -32.73
C SER A 5 12.98 13.44 -31.40
N GLY A 6 13.91 13.54 -30.45
CA GLY A 6 13.68 14.15 -29.14
C GLY A 6 14.75 15.22 -28.86
N ASP A 7 14.36 16.31 -28.21
CA ASP A 7 15.26 17.34 -27.73
C ASP A 7 15.29 17.31 -26.19
N PHE A 8 16.33 16.75 -25.62
CA PHE A 8 16.50 16.64 -24.16
C PHE A 8 16.83 17.98 -23.47
N ARG A 9 17.05 19.04 -24.22
CA ARG A 9 17.27 20.39 -23.66
C ARG A 9 15.96 21.11 -23.39
N ARG A 10 14.85 20.57 -23.91
CA ARG A 10 13.52 21.14 -23.74
C ARG A 10 12.77 20.44 -22.63
N THR A 11 12.36 21.19 -21.62
CA THR A 11 11.52 20.69 -20.53
C THR A 11 10.09 21.09 -20.81
N ASP A 12 9.19 20.11 -20.99
CA ASP A 12 7.76 20.35 -21.25
C ASP A 12 6.90 20.22 -20.00
N GLY A 13 7.48 19.81 -18.85
CA GLY A 13 6.78 19.70 -17.58
C GLY A 13 7.52 18.81 -16.58
N MET A 14 6.88 18.61 -15.43
CA MET A 14 7.36 17.69 -14.40
C MET A 14 6.58 16.38 -14.50
N VAL A 15 7.30 15.26 -14.50
CA VAL A 15 6.70 13.94 -14.39
C VAL A 15 6.22 13.74 -12.94
N LYS A 16 4.97 13.36 -12.76
CA LYS A 16 4.47 12.97 -11.44
C LYS A 16 5.30 11.79 -10.91
N PRO A 17 5.60 11.76 -9.60
CA PRO A 17 6.22 10.59 -9.02
C PRO A 17 5.32 9.37 -9.25
N MET A 18 5.82 8.36 -9.96
CA MET A 18 5.06 7.15 -10.30
C MET A 18 5.74 5.87 -9.80
N HIS A 19 6.82 6.03 -9.05
CA HIS A 19 7.51 4.90 -8.42
C HIS A 19 6.78 4.48 -7.15
N GLY A 20 6.75 3.20 -6.91
CA GLY A 20 6.07 2.62 -5.75
C GLY A 20 6.63 1.26 -5.40
N VAL A 21 6.18 0.73 -4.28
CA VAL A 21 6.50 -0.62 -3.84
C VAL A 21 5.25 -1.50 -3.82
N GLY A 22 5.43 -2.78 -4.10
CA GLY A 22 4.42 -3.80 -3.80
C GLY A 22 4.66 -4.32 -2.40
N ASN A 23 3.60 -4.39 -1.61
CA ASN A 23 3.57 -4.76 -0.21
C ASN A 23 4.32 -3.78 0.71
N ALA A 24 3.61 -3.28 1.69
CA ALA A 24 4.21 -2.56 2.79
C ALA A 24 5.15 -3.48 3.60
N PRO A 25 6.06 -2.93 4.41
CA PRO A 25 6.85 -3.71 5.35
C PRO A 25 5.96 -4.64 6.18
N LEU A 26 6.45 -5.84 6.46
CA LEU A 26 5.73 -6.83 7.24
C LEU A 26 5.43 -6.27 8.64
N LEU A 27 4.15 -6.32 8.98
CA LEU A 27 3.66 -5.83 10.25
C LEU A 27 4.25 -6.62 11.43
N GLY A 28 4.70 -5.89 12.43
CA GLY A 28 5.21 -6.46 13.68
C GLY A 28 6.60 -7.06 13.60
N THR A 29 7.32 -6.89 12.50
CA THR A 29 8.72 -7.32 12.42
C THR A 29 9.68 -6.25 12.93
N ASP A 30 9.44 -5.00 12.62
CA ASP A 30 10.15 -3.85 13.17
C ASP A 30 9.46 -2.57 12.69
N ASP A 31 9.00 -1.73 13.60
CA ASP A 31 8.44 -0.40 13.27
C ASP A 31 9.45 0.47 12.50
N LYS A 32 10.73 0.16 12.63
CA LYS A 32 11.80 0.84 11.92
C LYS A 32 11.76 0.69 10.41
N LEU A 33 11.14 -0.37 9.87
CA LEU A 33 11.09 -0.57 8.41
C LEU A 33 10.14 0.41 7.72
N PHE A 34 9.13 0.92 8.42
CA PHE A 34 8.20 1.88 7.83
C PHE A 34 8.88 3.21 7.49
N HIS A 35 9.79 3.71 8.32
CA HIS A 35 10.45 4.99 8.08
C HIS A 35 11.31 4.99 6.80
N PHE A 36 11.81 3.84 6.35
CA PHE A 36 12.56 3.75 5.10
C PHE A 36 11.74 4.11 3.87
N LEU A 37 10.42 3.89 3.89
CA LEU A 37 9.54 4.29 2.78
C LEU A 37 9.50 5.81 2.64
N GLY A 38 9.35 6.53 3.76
CA GLY A 38 9.36 7.99 3.79
C GLY A 38 10.74 8.55 3.42
N GLU A 39 11.82 8.04 4.00
CA GLU A 39 13.20 8.46 3.67
C GLU A 39 13.56 8.22 2.21
N ALA A 40 13.07 7.15 1.61
CA ALA A 40 13.26 6.86 0.18
C ALA A 40 12.35 7.68 -0.73
N GLY A 41 11.42 8.48 -0.16
CA GLY A 41 10.48 9.30 -0.92
C GLY A 41 9.56 8.46 -1.81
N ILE A 42 9.12 7.29 -1.35
CA ILE A 42 8.25 6.38 -2.11
C ILE A 42 6.79 6.80 -1.89
N PRO A 43 6.12 7.38 -2.91
CA PRO A 43 4.80 7.97 -2.74
C PRO A 43 3.65 6.96 -2.77
N PHE A 44 3.90 5.72 -3.21
CA PHE A 44 2.85 4.72 -3.36
C PHE A 44 3.27 3.36 -2.83
N SER A 45 2.38 2.74 -2.05
CA SER A 45 2.47 1.33 -1.69
C SER A 45 1.21 0.60 -2.12
N ARG A 46 1.36 -0.52 -2.83
CA ARG A 46 0.24 -1.41 -3.14
C ARG A 46 0.08 -2.41 -2.01
N LEU A 47 -1.04 -2.31 -1.32
CA LEU A 47 -1.42 -3.25 -0.27
C LEU A 47 -2.02 -4.51 -0.90
N HIS A 48 -1.24 -5.56 -1.01
CA HIS A 48 -1.62 -6.84 -1.58
C HIS A 48 -0.83 -7.93 -0.87
N ASP A 49 -1.49 -8.99 -0.44
CA ASP A 49 -0.86 -10.07 0.32
C ASP A 49 -0.06 -9.59 1.54
N THR A 50 -0.51 -8.51 2.15
CA THR A 50 0.14 -7.95 3.34
C THR A 50 -0.06 -8.89 4.52
N GLY A 51 0.95 -9.70 4.78
CA GLY A 51 0.96 -10.66 5.86
C GLY A 51 1.42 -10.07 7.18
N GLY A 52 1.04 -10.72 8.27
CA GLY A 52 1.57 -10.42 9.58
C GLY A 52 2.92 -11.12 9.83
N ARG A 53 3.44 -10.91 11.05
CA ARG A 53 4.74 -11.40 11.51
C ARG A 53 5.01 -12.89 11.25
N TYR A 54 3.97 -13.69 11.21
CA TYR A 54 4.07 -15.16 11.11
C TYR A 54 3.75 -15.70 9.72
N GLY A 55 3.58 -14.82 8.73
CA GLY A 55 3.16 -15.20 7.38
C GLY A 55 1.69 -15.63 7.30
N GLY A 56 1.20 -15.78 6.10
CA GLY A 56 -0.06 -16.49 5.86
C GLY A 56 -1.36 -15.74 6.17
N GLY A 57 -1.35 -14.43 6.26
CA GLY A 57 -2.59 -13.67 6.41
C GLY A 57 -2.56 -12.41 5.57
N CYS A 58 -3.42 -12.33 4.58
CA CYS A 58 -3.65 -11.13 3.81
C CYS A 58 -4.66 -10.25 4.57
N PHE A 59 -4.21 -9.60 5.64
CA PHE A 59 -5.09 -8.95 6.61
C PHE A 59 -5.90 -7.77 6.04
N VAL A 60 -5.49 -7.24 4.90
CA VAL A 60 -6.20 -6.18 4.18
C VAL A 60 -7.09 -6.72 3.05
N ASP A 61 -7.09 -8.02 2.85
CA ASP A 61 -7.92 -8.66 1.83
C ASP A 61 -9.36 -8.88 2.32
N ILE A 62 -10.30 -8.89 1.41
CA ILE A 62 -11.72 -9.04 1.68
C ILE A 62 -12.04 -10.18 2.64
N PRO A 63 -11.48 -11.40 2.51
CA PRO A 63 -11.79 -12.50 3.42
C PRO A 63 -11.39 -12.26 4.88
N ASN A 64 -10.48 -11.32 5.12
CA ASN A 64 -10.06 -10.96 6.48
C ASN A 64 -10.81 -9.75 7.03
N VAL A 65 -11.31 -8.90 6.16
CA VAL A 65 -12.17 -7.77 6.52
C VAL A 65 -13.62 -8.23 6.69
N PHE A 66 -14.15 -9.04 5.78
CA PHE A 66 -15.49 -9.62 5.84
C PHE A 66 -15.37 -11.13 6.08
N ARG A 67 -15.24 -11.52 7.35
CA ARG A 67 -14.89 -12.88 7.75
C ARG A 67 -16.03 -13.88 7.71
N ASN A 68 -17.26 -13.41 7.87
CA ASN A 68 -18.45 -14.24 7.85
C ASN A 68 -19.25 -13.98 6.58
N TRP A 69 -19.13 -14.87 5.60
CA TRP A 69 -19.80 -14.76 4.31
C TRP A 69 -21.33 -14.85 4.36
N ASP A 70 -21.87 -15.32 5.50
CA ASP A 70 -23.32 -15.37 5.75
C ASP A 70 -23.83 -14.10 6.47
N ALA A 71 -22.94 -13.17 6.82
CA ALA A 71 -23.32 -11.91 7.46
C ALA A 71 -23.99 -10.96 6.47
N ASP A 72 -24.79 -10.06 6.99
CA ASP A 72 -25.44 -9.02 6.20
C ASP A 72 -24.40 -7.98 5.73
N PRO A 73 -24.18 -7.82 4.40
CA PRO A 73 -23.21 -6.89 3.89
C PRO A 73 -23.56 -5.41 4.08
N ASP A 74 -24.83 -5.11 4.39
CA ASP A 74 -25.28 -3.74 4.62
C ASP A 74 -25.05 -3.28 6.09
N ARG A 75 -24.52 -4.16 6.92
CA ARG A 75 -24.23 -3.86 8.33
C ARG A 75 -22.73 -3.56 8.53
N GLU A 76 -22.44 -2.45 9.18
CA GLU A 76 -21.09 -2.03 9.51
C GLU A 76 -20.34 -3.06 10.39
N ASP A 77 -21.05 -3.68 11.35
CA ASP A 77 -20.48 -4.68 12.25
C ASP A 77 -20.14 -6.04 11.58
N SER A 78 -20.48 -6.20 10.30
CA SER A 78 -20.05 -7.34 9.49
C SER A 78 -18.58 -7.23 9.02
N TYR A 79 -17.95 -6.08 9.21
CA TYR A 79 -16.61 -5.77 8.76
C TYR A 79 -15.63 -5.54 9.91
N ASP A 80 -14.42 -6.04 9.77
CA ASP A 80 -13.32 -5.80 10.71
C ASP A 80 -12.17 -5.08 10.00
N PHE A 81 -12.14 -3.76 10.16
CA PHE A 81 -11.09 -2.90 9.57
C PHE A 81 -9.95 -2.58 10.54
N ALA A 82 -9.98 -3.09 11.77
CA ALA A 82 -9.02 -2.69 12.81
C ALA A 82 -7.56 -2.80 12.36
N PHE A 83 -7.25 -3.87 11.63
CA PHE A 83 -5.90 -4.08 11.10
C PHE A 83 -5.60 -3.18 9.90
N THR A 84 -6.56 -3.01 9.00
CA THR A 84 -6.42 -2.14 7.82
C THR A 84 -6.21 -0.69 8.25
N ASP A 85 -6.98 -0.20 9.21
CA ASP A 85 -6.87 1.15 9.77
C ASP A 85 -5.50 1.36 10.42
N TRP A 86 -5.04 0.38 11.20
CA TRP A 86 -3.72 0.43 11.81
C TRP A 86 -2.60 0.50 10.76
N LEU A 87 -2.67 -0.31 9.71
CA LEU A 87 -1.68 -0.31 8.63
C LEU A 87 -1.66 1.02 7.88
N ILE A 88 -2.83 1.53 7.48
CA ILE A 88 -2.96 2.79 6.77
C ILE A 88 -2.43 3.93 7.62
N THR A 89 -2.82 3.99 8.90
CA THR A 89 -2.34 5.01 9.84
C THR A 89 -0.81 5.01 9.95
N ASN A 90 -0.19 3.83 10.04
CA ASN A 90 1.27 3.75 10.09
C ASN A 90 1.93 4.20 8.79
N LEU A 91 1.35 3.88 7.63
CA LEU A 91 1.86 4.36 6.34
C LEU A 91 1.75 5.88 6.21
N GLU A 92 0.63 6.48 6.58
CA GLU A 92 0.40 7.92 6.56
C GLU A 92 1.38 8.69 7.47
N GLN A 93 1.74 8.12 8.61
CA GLN A 93 2.70 8.74 9.54
C GLN A 93 4.13 8.80 8.97
N GLN A 94 4.43 8.04 7.96
CA GLN A 94 5.74 8.05 7.31
C GLN A 94 5.84 9.07 6.15
N GLY A 95 4.76 9.74 5.77
CA GLY A 95 4.68 10.73 4.69
C GLY A 95 4.29 10.12 3.39
#